data_0add62e8ca8c67e559ee781b1a7bf829
#
_entry.id   0add62e8ca8c67e559ee781b1a7bf829
#
_cell.length_a   1.000
_cell.length_b   1.000
_cell.length_c   1.000
_cell.angle_alpha   90.00
_cell.angle_beta   90.00
_cell.angle_gamma   90.00
#
_symmetry.space_group_name_H-M   'P 1'
#
loop_
_entity.id
_entity.type
_entity.pdbx_description
1 polymer ?
#
loop_
_entity_poly.entity_id
_entity_poly.type
_entity_poly.pdbx_seq_one_letter_code
_entity_poly.pdbx_strand_id
1 'polypeptide(L)'
;LMREKSLLSLVPWAVIGVDEAHRLKNDESLLYKCLSTFDTNFRLLITGTPLQNSLRELWALLHFIMPNRFDSWEFFESEHKDAYQKGFSKLHSQLQQYLLRRVKKDVEKSLPAKVEQILRVDMTSIQKQFYKWILTKNYKALTKGVKGSIASFTNIVMELKKCCNHASLV
;
A
#
# COMPACT_ATOMS: atom_id res chain seq x y z
N LEU A 1 -11.87 -5.80 14.40
CA LEU A 1 -12.23 -4.39 14.49
C LEU A 1 -13.49 -4.10 13.70
N MET A 2 -13.56 -4.40 12.40
CA MET A 2 -14.72 -4.09 11.54
C MET A 2 -16.01 -4.80 12.00
N ARG A 3 -15.90 -6.05 12.47
CA ARG A 3 -17.05 -6.83 12.99
C ARG A 3 -17.60 -6.27 14.29
N GLU A 4 -16.73 -5.71 15.13
CA GLU A 4 -17.08 -5.24 16.49
C GLU A 4 -17.11 -3.69 16.57
N LYS A 5 -17.32 -3.03 15.43
CA LYS A 5 -17.32 -1.55 15.34
C LYS A 5 -18.30 -0.93 16.34
N SER A 6 -19.49 -1.49 16.47
CA SER A 6 -20.55 -0.97 17.33
C SER A 6 -20.16 -0.94 18.81
N LEU A 7 -19.44 -1.93 19.29
CA LEU A 7 -18.94 -1.99 20.66
C LEU A 7 -17.75 -1.05 20.85
N LEU A 8 -16.79 -1.08 19.94
CA LEU A 8 -15.56 -0.29 20.04
C LEU A 8 -15.80 1.21 19.89
N SER A 9 -16.84 1.64 19.18
CA SER A 9 -17.20 3.06 19.04
C SER A 9 -17.86 3.65 20.28
N LEU A 10 -18.29 2.83 21.23
CA LEU A 10 -18.86 3.31 22.52
C LEU A 10 -17.77 3.71 23.52
N VAL A 11 -16.53 3.32 23.26
CA VAL A 11 -15.41 3.58 24.18
C VAL A 11 -14.71 4.89 23.76
N PRO A 12 -14.61 5.87 24.67
CA PRO A 12 -13.77 7.05 24.43
C PRO A 12 -12.29 6.66 24.58
N TRP A 13 -11.60 6.52 23.46
CA TRP A 13 -10.22 6.06 23.44
C TRP A 13 -9.26 7.21 23.74
N ALA A 14 -8.30 7.03 24.63
CA ALA A 14 -7.25 8.01 24.84
C ALA A 14 -6.36 8.15 23.61
N VAL A 15 -5.97 7.02 23.00
CA VAL A 15 -5.07 6.96 21.84
C VAL A 15 -5.49 5.84 20.89
N ILE A 16 -5.43 6.11 19.59
CA ILE A 16 -5.41 5.08 18.55
C ILE A 16 -4.03 5.09 17.90
N GLY A 17 -3.31 3.96 18.02
CA GLY A 17 -2.08 3.68 17.28
C GLY A 17 -2.36 2.73 16.13
N VAL A 18 -1.95 3.11 14.91
CA VAL A 18 -2.09 2.27 13.70
C VAL A 18 -0.71 1.97 13.14
N ASP A 19 -0.30 0.71 13.23
CA ASP A 19 0.89 0.22 12.55
C ASP A 19 0.58 -0.14 11.10
N GLU A 20 1.61 -0.07 10.25
CA GLU A 20 1.48 -0.21 8.79
C GLU A 20 0.38 0.70 8.21
N ALA A 21 0.38 1.96 8.66
CA ALA A 21 -0.65 2.94 8.37
C ALA A 21 -0.78 3.31 6.87
N HIS A 22 0.12 2.84 6.01
CA HIS A 22 -0.05 2.90 4.56
C HIS A 22 -1.37 2.26 4.09
N ARG A 23 -2.00 1.40 4.91
CA ARG A 23 -3.34 0.84 4.66
C ARG A 23 -4.47 1.86 4.77
N LEU A 24 -4.22 3.02 5.38
CA LEU A 24 -5.18 4.13 5.51
C LEU A 24 -5.02 5.20 4.42
N LYS A 25 -4.17 4.98 3.44
CA LYS A 25 -3.92 5.91 2.33
C LYS A 25 -5.12 6.17 1.41
N ASN A 26 -6.15 5.34 1.50
CA ASN A 26 -7.41 5.52 0.81
C ASN A 26 -8.51 5.88 1.82
N ASP A 27 -8.90 7.16 1.83
CA ASP A 27 -9.94 7.73 2.68
C ASP A 27 -11.34 7.14 2.43
N GLU A 28 -11.57 6.57 1.23
CA GLU A 28 -12.81 5.89 0.89
C GLU A 28 -12.89 4.43 1.39
N SER A 29 -11.79 3.87 1.88
CA SER A 29 -11.77 2.49 2.34
C SER A 29 -12.65 2.27 3.57
N LEU A 30 -13.24 1.08 3.66
CA LEU A 30 -14.09 0.71 4.82
C LEU A 30 -13.30 0.77 6.14
N LEU A 31 -12.02 0.44 6.12
CA LEU A 31 -11.16 0.51 7.30
C LEU A 31 -10.98 1.95 7.76
N TYR A 32 -10.67 2.86 6.83
CA TYR A 32 -10.52 4.28 7.12
C TYR A 32 -11.80 4.86 7.74
N LYS A 33 -12.94 4.67 7.05
CA LYS A 33 -14.25 5.14 7.51
C LYS A 33 -14.62 4.56 8.88
N CYS A 34 -14.26 3.30 9.14
CA CYS A 34 -14.50 2.67 10.43
C CYS A 34 -13.68 3.32 11.55
N LEU A 35 -12.37 3.47 11.35
CA LEU A 35 -11.48 4.05 12.35
C LEU A 35 -11.75 5.54 12.61
N SER A 36 -12.17 6.28 11.58
CA SER A 36 -12.51 7.70 11.71
C SER A 36 -13.73 7.97 12.59
N THR A 37 -14.61 6.96 12.78
CA THR A 37 -15.79 7.10 13.66
C THR A 37 -15.49 6.93 15.13
N PHE A 38 -14.29 6.51 15.52
CA PHE A 38 -13.96 6.32 16.92
C PHE A 38 -13.63 7.66 17.56
N ASP A 39 -14.22 7.90 18.72
CA ASP A 39 -13.89 9.06 19.57
C ASP A 39 -12.51 8.86 20.18
N THR A 40 -11.59 9.81 19.94
CA THR A 40 -10.18 9.65 20.32
C THR A 40 -9.54 10.98 20.59
N ASN A 41 -8.76 11.04 21.68
CA ASN A 41 -8.00 12.24 22.01
C ASN A 41 -6.73 12.39 21.15
N PHE A 42 -6.12 11.27 20.79
CA PHE A 42 -4.87 11.28 20.02
C PHE A 42 -4.81 10.14 19.00
N ARG A 43 -4.23 10.41 17.83
CA ARG A 43 -4.03 9.43 16.76
C ARG A 43 -2.57 9.38 16.36
N LEU A 44 -2.00 8.17 16.36
CA LEU A 44 -0.61 7.89 15.97
C LEU A 44 -0.60 6.93 14.79
N LEU A 45 0.12 7.30 13.74
CA LEU A 45 0.35 6.43 12.58
C LEU A 45 1.81 6.04 12.51
N ILE A 46 2.08 4.75 12.33
CA ILE A 46 3.42 4.20 12.13
C ILE A 46 3.46 3.61 10.72
N THR A 47 4.41 4.07 9.90
CA THR A 47 4.56 3.57 8.54
C THR A 47 5.99 3.73 8.04
N GLY A 48 6.50 2.71 7.31
CA GLY A 48 7.80 2.80 6.65
C GLY A 48 7.80 3.68 5.39
N THR A 49 6.64 3.97 4.83
CA THR A 49 6.50 4.58 3.51
C THR A 49 5.37 5.62 3.46
N PRO A 50 5.51 6.76 4.17
CA PRO A 50 4.43 7.75 4.25
C PRO A 50 4.16 8.49 2.94
N LEU A 51 5.12 8.54 2.03
CA LEU A 51 5.10 9.31 0.79
C LEU A 51 5.60 8.44 -0.36
N GLN A 52 4.74 7.63 -0.98
CA GLN A 52 5.18 6.79 -2.11
C GLN A 52 4.61 7.21 -3.46
N ASN A 53 3.31 7.50 -3.56
CA ASN A 53 2.67 7.54 -4.88
C ASN A 53 1.93 8.83 -5.19
N SER A 54 1.25 9.46 -4.22
CA SER A 54 0.44 10.65 -4.52
C SER A 54 0.26 11.58 -3.31
N LEU A 55 -0.03 12.85 -3.59
CA LEU A 55 -0.43 13.84 -2.58
C LEU A 55 -1.74 13.43 -1.89
N ARG A 56 -2.64 12.75 -2.59
CA ARG A 56 -3.91 12.27 -2.03
C ARG A 56 -3.69 11.24 -0.92
N GLU A 57 -2.76 10.31 -1.12
CA GLU A 57 -2.40 9.32 -0.08
C GLU A 57 -1.84 9.99 1.17
N LEU A 58 -0.99 11.00 0.99
CA LEU A 58 -0.45 11.79 2.11
C LEU A 58 -1.55 12.55 2.83
N TRP A 59 -2.40 13.26 2.08
CA TRP A 59 -3.52 13.99 2.65
C TRP A 59 -4.45 13.09 3.47
N ALA A 60 -4.75 11.90 2.97
CA ALA A 60 -5.58 10.94 3.70
C ALA A 60 -5.00 10.59 5.08
N LEU A 61 -3.68 10.40 5.18
CA LEU A 61 -3.03 10.16 6.47
C LEU A 61 -3.06 11.37 7.39
N LEU A 62 -2.83 12.57 6.86
CA LEU A 62 -2.89 13.83 7.61
C LEU A 62 -4.31 14.14 8.07
N HIS A 63 -5.30 13.97 7.20
CA HIS A 63 -6.71 14.12 7.53
C HIS A 63 -7.14 13.12 8.62
N PHE A 64 -6.64 11.89 8.59
CA PHE A 64 -6.91 10.92 9.65
C PHE A 64 -6.37 11.36 11.00
N ILE A 65 -5.15 11.92 11.07
CA ILE A 65 -4.54 12.41 12.32
C ILE A 65 -5.24 13.68 12.81
N MET A 66 -5.50 14.62 11.92
CA MET A 66 -6.00 15.96 12.22
C MET A 66 -7.11 16.37 11.24
N PRO A 67 -8.31 15.81 11.36
CA PRO A 67 -9.40 16.05 10.41
C PRO A 67 -9.81 17.52 10.33
N ASN A 68 -9.80 18.24 11.44
CA ASN A 68 -10.17 19.65 11.49
C ASN A 68 -9.17 20.59 10.80
N ARG A 69 -7.93 20.14 10.60
CA ARG A 69 -6.87 20.96 9.98
C ARG A 69 -6.69 20.63 8.50
N PHE A 70 -6.88 19.40 8.13
CA PHE A 70 -6.76 18.91 6.76
C PHE A 70 -8.13 18.45 6.24
N ASP A 71 -9.16 19.29 6.43
CA ASP A 71 -10.56 18.99 6.17
C ASP A 71 -10.88 18.84 4.67
N SER A 72 -10.25 19.64 3.79
CA SER A 72 -10.52 19.66 2.36
C SER A 72 -9.32 19.21 1.55
N TRP A 73 -9.57 18.18 0.73
CA TRP A 73 -8.61 17.72 -0.26
C TRP A 73 -8.33 18.79 -1.33
N GLU A 74 -9.37 19.45 -1.81
CA GLU A 74 -9.28 20.46 -2.87
C GLU A 74 -8.38 21.63 -2.46
N PHE A 75 -8.52 22.06 -1.22
CA PHE A 75 -7.65 23.11 -0.67
C PHE A 75 -6.20 22.63 -0.56
N PHE A 76 -5.99 21.43 0.00
CA PHE A 76 -4.66 20.85 0.13
C PHE A 76 -3.99 20.64 -1.23
N GLU A 77 -4.73 20.14 -2.22
CA GLU A 77 -4.22 19.96 -3.57
C GLU A 77 -3.84 21.30 -4.21
N SER A 78 -4.70 22.31 -4.11
CA SER A 78 -4.44 23.63 -4.68
C SER A 78 -3.18 24.29 -4.11
N GLU A 79 -2.96 24.13 -2.79
CA GLU A 79 -1.78 24.67 -2.09
C GLU A 79 -0.47 23.96 -2.50
N HIS A 80 -0.56 22.67 -2.84
CA HIS A 80 0.60 21.82 -3.11
C HIS A 80 0.72 21.36 -4.57
N LYS A 81 -0.11 21.87 -5.47
CA LYS A 81 -0.13 21.51 -6.89
C LYS A 81 1.24 21.70 -7.56
N ASP A 82 1.94 22.75 -7.18
CA ASP A 82 3.29 23.08 -7.67
C ASP A 82 4.39 22.17 -7.09
N ALA A 83 4.10 21.37 -6.06
CA ALA A 83 5.11 20.54 -5.42
C ALA A 83 5.69 19.47 -6.36
N TYR A 84 4.90 19.01 -7.33
CA TYR A 84 5.38 18.11 -8.38
C TYR A 84 6.38 18.76 -9.34
N GLN A 85 6.29 20.09 -9.56
CA GLN A 85 7.14 20.81 -10.50
C GLN A 85 8.35 21.48 -9.81
N LYS A 86 8.15 22.01 -8.60
CA LYS A 86 9.14 22.81 -7.85
C LYS A 86 9.84 22.04 -6.73
N GLY A 87 9.48 20.77 -6.53
CA GLY A 87 10.01 19.93 -5.45
C GLY A 87 9.23 20.05 -4.15
N PHE A 88 9.34 19.02 -3.33
CA PHE A 88 8.57 18.84 -2.09
C PHE A 88 9.13 19.60 -0.88
N SER A 89 10.06 20.55 -1.05
CA SER A 89 10.72 21.23 0.07
C SER A 89 9.76 22.02 0.96
N LYS A 90 8.82 22.76 0.37
CA LYS A 90 7.79 23.51 1.11
C LYS A 90 6.87 22.54 1.87
N LEU A 91 6.43 21.48 1.21
CA LEU A 91 5.61 20.43 1.80
C LEU A 91 6.35 19.74 2.96
N HIS A 92 7.63 19.39 2.77
CA HIS A 92 8.45 18.80 3.83
C HIS A 92 8.58 19.69 5.06
N SER A 93 8.79 20.99 4.89
CA SER A 93 8.88 21.92 6.04
C SER A 93 7.56 22.03 6.81
N GLN A 94 6.44 22.01 6.11
CA GLN A 94 5.12 22.01 6.75
C GLN A 94 4.82 20.70 7.48
N LEU A 95 5.31 19.56 6.95
CA LEU A 95 5.10 18.24 7.53
C LEU A 95 6.01 17.94 8.72
N GLN A 96 7.13 18.64 8.88
CA GLN A 96 8.10 18.38 9.94
C GLN A 96 7.48 18.34 11.34
N GLN A 97 6.47 19.14 11.58
CA GLN A 97 5.77 19.19 12.88
C GLN A 97 4.85 17.97 13.14
N TYR A 98 4.49 17.22 12.10
CA TYR A 98 3.58 16.05 12.20
C TYR A 98 4.28 14.73 11.96
N LEU A 99 5.51 14.77 11.44
CA LEU A 99 6.18 13.58 10.94
C LEU A 99 7.55 13.42 11.59
N LEU A 100 7.71 12.35 12.35
CA LEU A 100 8.99 11.92 12.88
C LEU A 100 9.59 10.87 11.95
N ARG A 101 10.59 11.24 11.19
CA ARG A 101 11.26 10.33 10.26
C ARG A 101 12.71 10.09 10.64
N ARG A 102 13.12 8.82 10.65
CA ARG A 102 14.52 8.40 10.77
C ARG A 102 14.86 7.47 9.61
N VAL A 103 15.99 7.68 8.99
CA VAL A 103 16.54 6.73 8.00
C VAL A 103 17.55 5.81 8.68
N LYS A 104 17.64 4.57 8.20
CA LYS A 104 18.56 3.57 8.78
C LYS A 104 19.98 4.10 8.91
N LYS A 105 20.45 4.86 7.93
CA LYS A 105 21.77 5.49 7.93
C LYS A 105 22.04 6.37 9.15
N ASP A 106 21.00 7.01 9.70
CA ASP A 106 21.14 7.94 10.82
C ASP A 106 21.13 7.24 12.17
N VAL A 107 20.44 6.10 12.27
CA VAL A 107 20.21 5.41 13.55
C VAL A 107 21.03 4.13 13.72
N GLU A 108 21.43 3.48 12.62
CA GLU A 108 22.14 2.20 12.67
C GLU A 108 23.36 2.21 11.73
N LYS A 109 24.52 2.34 12.31
CA LYS A 109 25.80 2.42 11.58
C LYS A 109 26.49 1.06 11.44
N SER A 110 26.04 0.04 12.19
CA SER A 110 26.63 -1.30 12.21
C SER A 110 26.08 -2.24 11.13
N LEU A 111 25.04 -1.81 10.38
CA LEU A 111 24.49 -2.63 9.31
C LEU A 111 25.49 -2.87 8.20
N PRO A 112 25.74 -4.13 7.81
CA PRO A 112 26.61 -4.44 6.69
C PRO A 112 26.02 -3.91 5.38
N ALA A 113 26.88 -3.69 4.41
CA ALA A 113 26.46 -3.26 3.08
C ALA A 113 25.53 -4.31 2.44
N LYS A 114 24.38 -3.86 1.91
CA LYS A 114 23.48 -4.70 1.14
C LYS A 114 24.02 -4.83 -0.28
N VAL A 115 24.28 -6.05 -0.72
CA VAL A 115 24.65 -6.37 -2.09
C VAL A 115 23.45 -7.03 -2.75
N GLU A 116 22.91 -6.40 -3.79
CA GLU A 116 21.81 -6.96 -4.59
C GLU A 116 22.38 -7.55 -5.88
N GLN A 117 22.10 -8.83 -6.11
CA GLN A 117 22.48 -9.52 -7.34
C GLN A 117 21.24 -9.99 -8.10
N ILE A 118 21.22 -9.71 -9.39
CA ILE A 118 20.16 -10.19 -10.28
C ILE A 118 20.67 -11.44 -10.95
N LEU A 119 20.18 -12.59 -10.49
CA LEU A 119 20.44 -13.87 -11.16
C LEU A 119 19.39 -14.10 -12.25
N ARG A 120 19.85 -14.19 -13.49
CA ARG A 120 18.98 -14.53 -14.63
C ARG A 120 19.02 -16.04 -14.82
N VAL A 121 17.85 -16.65 -14.74
CA VAL A 121 17.66 -18.10 -14.90
C VAL A 121 16.67 -18.38 -16.01
N ASP A 122 16.91 -19.44 -16.75
CA ASP A 122 15.98 -19.89 -17.79
C ASP A 122 14.76 -20.58 -17.19
N MET A 123 13.63 -20.39 -17.83
CA MET A 123 12.42 -21.13 -17.50
C MET A 123 12.55 -22.60 -17.87
N THR A 124 11.98 -23.49 -17.05
CA THR A 124 11.87 -24.91 -17.39
C THR A 124 10.99 -25.12 -18.61
N SER A 125 11.07 -26.29 -19.25
CA SER A 125 10.23 -26.63 -20.41
C SER A 125 8.74 -26.54 -20.10
N ILE A 126 8.33 -26.96 -18.90
CA ILE A 126 6.95 -26.88 -18.42
C ILE A 126 6.53 -25.43 -18.25
N GLN A 127 7.35 -24.60 -17.62
CA GLN A 127 7.06 -23.15 -17.47
C GLN A 127 6.94 -22.46 -18.82
N LYS A 128 7.82 -22.76 -19.79
CA LYS A 128 7.74 -22.21 -21.16
C LYS A 128 6.42 -22.56 -21.84
N GLN A 129 5.94 -23.79 -21.65
CA GLN A 129 4.66 -24.23 -22.21
C GLN A 129 3.46 -23.52 -21.58
N PHE A 130 3.40 -23.43 -20.23
CA PHE A 130 2.36 -22.72 -19.53
C PHE A 130 2.39 -21.21 -19.86
N TYR A 131 3.57 -20.62 -19.92
CA TYR A 131 3.76 -19.21 -20.29
C TYR A 131 3.16 -18.92 -21.68
N LYS A 132 3.44 -19.78 -22.66
CA LYS A 132 2.84 -19.70 -24.01
C LYS A 132 1.31 -19.81 -23.95
N TRP A 133 0.75 -20.73 -23.18
CA TRP A 133 -0.70 -20.88 -23.05
C TRP A 133 -1.37 -19.68 -22.40
N ILE A 134 -0.74 -19.05 -21.41
CA ILE A 134 -1.24 -17.82 -20.78
C ILE A 134 -1.26 -16.67 -21.80
N LEU A 135 -0.17 -16.46 -22.53
CA LEU A 135 -0.08 -15.41 -23.55
C LEU A 135 -1.09 -15.59 -24.67
N THR A 136 -1.29 -16.82 -25.12
CA THR A 136 -2.25 -17.14 -26.19
C THR A 136 -3.68 -17.31 -25.69
N LYS A 137 -3.93 -17.08 -24.38
CA LYS A 137 -5.23 -17.25 -23.72
C LYS A 137 -5.84 -18.64 -23.97
N ASN A 138 -5.00 -19.65 -24.06
CA ASN A 138 -5.45 -21.03 -24.26
C ASN A 138 -5.90 -21.68 -22.94
N TYR A 139 -7.01 -21.19 -22.40
CA TYR A 139 -7.55 -21.62 -21.11
C TYR A 139 -7.95 -23.09 -21.08
N LYS A 140 -8.32 -23.67 -22.23
CA LYS A 140 -8.62 -25.12 -22.34
C LYS A 140 -7.42 -26.01 -22.04
N ALA A 141 -6.22 -25.53 -22.39
CA ALA A 141 -4.99 -26.30 -22.11
C ALA A 141 -4.58 -26.12 -20.63
N LEU A 142 -4.79 -24.92 -20.05
CA LEU A 142 -4.47 -24.61 -18.65
C LEU A 142 -5.41 -25.32 -17.67
N THR A 143 -6.68 -25.52 -18.02
CA THR A 143 -7.67 -26.18 -17.14
C THR A 143 -7.71 -27.71 -17.28
N LYS A 144 -6.89 -28.29 -18.15
CA LYS A 144 -6.79 -29.77 -18.29
C LYS A 144 -6.25 -30.39 -17.00
N GLY A 145 -7.17 -30.88 -16.15
CA GLY A 145 -6.83 -31.58 -14.90
C GLY A 145 -7.11 -30.80 -13.62
N VAL A 146 -7.58 -29.55 -13.72
CA VAL A 146 -7.91 -28.74 -12.55
C VAL A 146 -9.41 -28.37 -12.57
N LYS A 147 -10.14 -28.71 -11.51
CA LYS A 147 -11.53 -28.24 -11.29
C LYS A 147 -11.51 -26.76 -10.87
N GLY A 148 -11.04 -25.88 -11.74
CA GLY A 148 -10.98 -24.43 -11.49
C GLY A 148 -11.84 -23.64 -12.48
N SER A 149 -12.49 -22.59 -12.01
CA SER A 149 -13.27 -21.68 -12.84
C SER A 149 -12.34 -20.84 -13.72
N ILE A 150 -12.71 -20.65 -14.98
CA ILE A 150 -12.06 -19.72 -15.94
C ILE A 150 -11.96 -18.29 -15.41
N ALA A 151 -12.77 -17.93 -14.41
CA ALA A 151 -12.76 -16.61 -13.74
C ALA A 151 -11.44 -16.29 -13.01
N SER A 152 -10.56 -17.26 -12.74
CA SER A 152 -9.29 -17.01 -12.07
C SER A 152 -8.23 -16.33 -12.96
N PHE A 153 -8.38 -16.37 -14.29
CA PHE A 153 -7.40 -15.84 -15.26
C PHE A 153 -7.67 -14.39 -15.70
N THR A 154 -8.23 -13.57 -14.81
CA THR A 154 -8.55 -12.16 -15.15
C THR A 154 -7.32 -11.27 -15.27
N ASN A 155 -6.23 -11.58 -14.57
CA ASN A 155 -5.01 -10.78 -14.58
C ASN A 155 -3.83 -11.56 -15.19
N ILE A 156 -3.62 -11.40 -16.48
CA ILE A 156 -2.55 -12.08 -17.23
C ILE A 156 -1.16 -11.84 -16.62
N VAL A 157 -0.87 -10.62 -16.16
CA VAL A 157 0.44 -10.30 -15.57
C VAL A 157 0.69 -11.09 -14.29
N MET A 158 -0.34 -11.26 -13.47
CA MET A 158 -0.25 -12.08 -12.25
C MET A 158 -0.07 -13.56 -12.57
N GLU A 159 -0.75 -14.07 -13.58
CA GLU A 159 -0.59 -15.47 -13.99
C GLU A 159 0.80 -15.72 -14.58
N LEU A 160 1.33 -14.81 -15.38
CA LEU A 160 2.70 -14.88 -15.87
C LEU A 160 3.72 -14.85 -14.72
N LYS A 161 3.50 -13.99 -13.72
CA LYS A 161 4.35 -13.93 -12.51
C LYS A 161 4.33 -15.26 -11.73
N LYS A 162 3.15 -15.85 -11.55
CA LYS A 162 3.01 -17.16 -10.91
C LYS A 162 3.75 -18.24 -11.71
N CYS A 163 3.55 -18.27 -13.02
CA CYS A 163 4.22 -19.23 -13.92
C CYS A 163 5.75 -19.11 -13.84
N CYS A 164 6.29 -17.88 -13.77
CA CYS A 164 7.73 -17.67 -13.61
C CYS A 164 8.25 -18.17 -12.26
N ASN A 165 7.45 -18.09 -11.20
CA ASN A 165 7.84 -18.61 -9.89
C ASN A 165 7.82 -20.16 -9.87
N HIS A 166 6.70 -20.75 -10.26
CA HIS A 166 6.56 -22.21 -10.38
C HIS A 166 5.34 -22.57 -11.24
N ALA A 167 5.49 -23.55 -12.14
CA ALA A 167 4.42 -23.93 -13.06
C ALA A 167 3.13 -24.41 -12.38
N SER A 168 3.21 -25.01 -11.20
CA SER A 168 2.03 -25.50 -10.46
C SER A 168 1.20 -24.40 -9.76
N LEU A 169 1.62 -23.15 -9.86
CA LEU A 169 0.88 -22.01 -9.31
C LEU A 169 -0.16 -21.44 -10.29
N VAL A 170 -0.17 -21.95 -11.50
CA VAL A 170 -1.06 -21.53 -12.58
C VAL A 170 -2.26 -22.45 -12.68
#